data_6acc440bc6a33f18f922bc7395b9403d
#
_entry.id   6acc440bc6a33f18f922bc7395b9403d
#
_cell.length_a   1.000
_cell.length_b   1.000
_cell.length_c   1.000
_cell.angle_alpha   90.00
_cell.angle_beta   90.00
_cell.angle_gamma   90.00
#
_symmetry.space_group_name_H-M   'P 1'
#
loop_
_entity.id
_entity.type
_entity.pdbx_description
1 polymer ?
#
loop_
_entity_poly.entity_id
_entity_poly.type
_entity_poly.pdbx_seq_one_letter_code
_entity_poly.pdbx_strand_id
1 'polypeptide(L)'
;SITPKFQNSLIFLEYMIPLNQTTSGHNNIFGFNAYRYAPSQANLDSRGTGSGSRKRTAGGMMRAQNGYDSNDHNLEYFIAYDAPNTTSTCTYGLQVFQEGSDAGTIAIAHSNSNNSTWGMSSIVIITASEIAQ
;
A
#
# COMPACT_ATOMS: atom_id res chain seq x y z
N SER A 1 -8.79 -2.95 -11.58
CA SER A 1 -8.19 -2.82 -12.94
C SER A 1 -8.90 -1.74 -13.73
N ILE A 2 -8.21 -1.13 -14.69
CA ILE A 2 -8.74 -0.12 -15.61
C ILE A 2 -8.16 -0.38 -17.01
N THR A 3 -8.97 -0.13 -18.04
CA THR A 3 -8.52 -0.19 -19.44
C THR A 3 -8.46 1.24 -19.96
N PRO A 4 -7.25 1.79 -20.21
CA PRO A 4 -7.13 3.16 -20.73
C PRO A 4 -7.76 3.30 -22.12
N LYS A 5 -8.43 4.41 -22.36
CA LYS A 5 -9.02 4.71 -23.68
C LYS A 5 -7.99 5.22 -24.68
N PHE A 6 -6.94 5.89 -24.16
CA PHE A 6 -5.91 6.47 -24.99
C PHE A 6 -4.53 5.95 -24.55
N GLN A 7 -3.65 5.72 -25.51
CA GLN A 7 -2.32 5.17 -25.23
C GLN A 7 -1.47 6.07 -24.32
N ASN A 8 -1.62 7.39 -24.44
CA ASN A 8 -0.88 8.38 -23.66
C ASN A 8 -1.59 8.82 -22.36
N SER A 9 -2.67 8.17 -21.97
CA SER A 9 -3.38 8.50 -20.73
C SER A 9 -2.51 8.34 -19.51
N LEU A 10 -2.71 9.23 -18.54
CA LEU A 10 -2.19 9.11 -17.20
C LEU A 10 -3.25 8.43 -16.32
N ILE A 11 -2.85 7.46 -15.52
CA ILE A 11 -3.72 6.83 -14.54
C ILE A 11 -3.42 7.39 -13.16
N PHE A 12 -4.42 8.00 -12.56
CA PHE A 12 -4.40 8.46 -11.17
C PHE A 12 -4.92 7.34 -10.26
N LEU A 13 -4.18 7.05 -9.21
CA LEU A 13 -4.47 5.96 -8.26
C LEU A 13 -4.57 6.52 -6.86
N GLU A 14 -5.60 6.12 -6.15
CA GLU A 14 -5.80 6.41 -4.74
C GLU A 14 -5.86 5.11 -3.95
N TYR A 15 -5.12 5.05 -2.86
CA TYR A 15 -5.06 3.91 -1.96
C TYR A 15 -5.55 4.31 -0.58
N MET A 16 -6.51 3.57 -0.06
CA MET A 16 -6.96 3.65 1.32
C MET A 16 -6.83 2.26 1.94
N ILE A 17 -5.91 2.14 2.89
CA ILE A 17 -5.46 0.85 3.42
C ILE A 17 -5.61 0.86 4.93
N PRO A 18 -6.64 0.19 5.46
CA PRO A 18 -6.75 -0.05 6.88
C PRO A 18 -5.70 -1.07 7.33
N LEU A 19 -4.95 -0.71 8.36
CA LEU A 19 -3.84 -1.49 8.88
C LEU A 19 -4.00 -1.72 10.36
N ASN A 20 -3.49 -2.85 10.83
CA ASN A 20 -3.32 -3.13 12.24
C ASN A 20 -1.99 -3.84 12.49
N GLN A 21 -1.34 -3.49 13.57
CA GLN A 21 -0.19 -4.23 14.06
C GLN A 21 -0.64 -5.47 14.82
N THR A 22 -0.15 -6.64 14.42
CA THR A 22 -0.55 -7.91 15.05
C THR A 22 0.43 -8.40 16.10
N THR A 23 1.62 -7.83 16.18
CA THR A 23 2.66 -8.24 17.12
C THR A 23 3.19 -7.04 17.91
N SER A 24 3.05 -7.10 19.24
CA SER A 24 3.70 -6.17 20.16
C SER A 24 5.19 -6.52 20.33
N GLY A 25 6.03 -5.54 20.60
CA GLY A 25 7.40 -5.77 21.01
C GLY A 25 8.47 -5.67 19.93
N HIS A 26 8.13 -5.39 18.70
CA HIS A 26 9.05 -5.30 17.58
C HIS A 26 9.19 -3.89 17.01
N ASN A 27 10.42 -3.49 16.66
CA ASN A 27 10.71 -2.23 15.98
C ASN A 27 10.72 -2.43 14.45
N ASN A 28 9.59 -2.79 13.87
CA ASN A 28 9.48 -2.97 12.43
C ASN A 28 8.88 -1.75 11.75
N ILE A 29 9.37 -1.47 10.60
CA ILE A 29 8.82 -0.45 9.70
C ILE A 29 8.24 -1.17 8.48
N PHE A 30 6.97 -0.92 8.22
CA PHE A 30 6.31 -1.40 7.02
C PHE A 30 6.12 -0.24 6.06
N GLY A 31 6.49 -0.46 4.82
CA GLY A 31 6.34 0.51 3.74
C GLY A 31 5.43 -0.03 2.63
N PHE A 32 4.77 0.87 1.93
CA PHE A 32 3.81 0.56 0.89
C PHE A 32 4.20 1.22 -0.42
N ASN A 33 4.07 0.48 -1.53
CA ASN A 33 4.21 1.00 -2.89
C ASN A 33 2.99 0.67 -3.73
N ALA A 34 2.57 1.61 -4.55
CA ALA A 34 1.72 1.33 -5.67
C ALA A 34 2.47 0.50 -6.71
N TYR A 35 1.81 -0.52 -7.25
CA TYR A 35 2.42 -1.44 -8.19
C TYR A 35 1.47 -1.76 -9.33
N ARG A 36 1.97 -1.72 -10.57
CA ARG A 36 1.27 -2.26 -11.73
C ARG A 36 1.72 -3.70 -11.96
N TYR A 37 0.77 -4.63 -11.99
CA TYR A 37 1.03 -6.04 -12.24
C TYR A 37 0.92 -6.42 -13.73
N ALA A 38 0.05 -5.75 -14.47
CA ALA A 38 -0.20 -5.99 -15.89
C ALA A 38 -0.46 -4.67 -16.64
N PRO A 39 -0.20 -4.60 -17.95
CA PRO A 39 0.34 -5.63 -18.85
C PRO A 39 1.84 -5.88 -18.64
N SER A 40 2.56 -4.93 -18.08
CA SER A 40 3.96 -5.05 -17.68
C SER A 40 4.13 -4.63 -16.23
N GLN A 41 4.97 -5.33 -15.51
CA GLN A 41 5.22 -5.03 -14.09
C GLN A 41 6.02 -3.73 -13.93
N ALA A 42 5.57 -2.85 -13.04
CA ALA A 42 6.25 -1.61 -12.72
C ALA A 42 5.99 -1.16 -11.28
N ASN A 43 7.03 -0.72 -10.61
CA ASN A 43 6.90 0.15 -9.44
C ASN A 43 6.54 1.55 -9.92
N LEU A 44 5.50 2.15 -9.36
CA LEU A 44 5.05 3.46 -9.80
C LEU A 44 5.89 4.59 -9.18
N ASP A 45 6.08 5.67 -9.94
CA ASP A 45 7.05 6.72 -9.63
C ASP A 45 6.67 7.68 -8.49
N SER A 46 5.59 7.38 -7.76
CA SER A 46 5.23 8.12 -6.54
C SER A 46 6.15 7.83 -5.35
N ARG A 47 7.17 7.00 -5.54
CA ARG A 47 8.13 6.67 -4.49
C ARG A 47 9.00 7.86 -4.11
N GLY A 48 9.18 8.05 -2.81
CA GLY A 48 10.11 9.03 -2.27
C GLY A 48 11.55 8.84 -2.79
N THR A 49 12.34 9.87 -2.72
CA THR A 49 13.75 9.82 -3.13
C THR A 49 14.54 8.92 -2.17
N GLY A 50 15.06 7.82 -2.70
CA GLY A 50 15.95 6.94 -1.93
C GLY A 50 17.31 7.60 -1.71
N SER A 51 17.84 7.51 -0.51
CA SER A 51 19.18 7.96 -0.17
C SER A 51 19.92 6.84 0.56
N GLY A 52 21.07 6.46 0.05
CA GLY A 52 21.85 5.35 0.59
C GLY A 52 21.07 4.01 0.51
N SER A 53 21.06 3.25 1.61
CA SER A 53 20.37 1.95 1.72
C SER A 53 18.88 2.06 2.06
N ARG A 54 18.33 3.28 2.16
CA ARG A 54 16.91 3.47 2.51
C ARG A 54 16.00 2.98 1.39
N LYS A 55 15.01 2.20 1.76
CA LYS A 55 13.97 1.76 0.82
C LYS A 55 13.06 2.93 0.46
N ARG A 56 12.65 2.99 -0.80
CA ARG A 56 11.69 3.98 -1.28
C ARG A 56 10.28 3.48 -1.02
N THR A 57 9.43 4.35 -0.48
CA THR A 57 8.01 4.10 -0.26
C THR A 57 7.18 5.18 -0.93
N ALA A 58 6.07 4.80 -1.52
CA ALA A 58 5.11 5.75 -2.10
C ALA A 58 4.17 6.33 -1.05
N GLY A 59 3.91 5.60 -0.02
CA GLY A 59 2.97 5.95 1.02
C GLY A 59 3.41 5.47 2.37
N GLY A 60 2.55 5.66 3.31
CA GLY A 60 2.67 5.50 4.73
C GLY A 60 3.70 4.53 5.26
N MET A 61 4.28 4.94 6.32
CA MET A 61 5.23 4.15 7.06
C MET A 61 4.63 3.86 8.42
N MET A 62 4.23 2.62 8.63
CA MET A 62 3.80 2.18 9.95
C MET A 62 5.00 1.65 10.72
N ARG A 63 5.29 2.26 11.86
CA ARG A 63 6.27 1.74 12.79
C ARG A 63 5.56 0.92 13.86
N ALA A 64 5.85 -0.37 13.88
CA ALA A 64 5.52 -1.21 15.02
C ALA A 64 6.46 -0.86 16.18
N GLN A 65 5.95 -0.27 17.24
CA GLN A 65 6.73 0.15 18.40
C GLN A 65 6.29 -0.62 19.65
N ASN A 66 7.26 -0.93 20.54
CA ASN A 66 6.96 -1.46 21.88
C ASN A 66 5.97 -0.56 22.62
N GLY A 67 4.86 -1.11 23.10
CA GLY A 67 3.85 -0.41 23.88
C GLY A 67 2.58 -0.02 23.11
N TYR A 68 2.49 -0.25 21.80
CA TYR A 68 1.21 -0.19 21.09
C TYR A 68 0.41 -1.46 21.37
N ASP A 69 -0.86 -1.27 21.63
CA ASP A 69 -1.82 -2.37 21.73
C ASP A 69 -1.95 -3.03 20.34
N SER A 70 -2.01 -4.36 20.33
CA SER A 70 -2.28 -5.13 19.10
C SER A 70 -3.62 -4.81 18.44
N ASN A 71 -4.40 -3.91 19.01
CA ASN A 71 -5.69 -3.45 18.51
C ASN A 71 -5.64 -2.02 17.93
N ASP A 72 -4.47 -1.38 17.86
CA ASP A 72 -4.35 -0.08 17.24
C ASP A 72 -4.59 -0.17 15.72
N HIS A 73 -5.63 0.53 15.29
CA HIS A 73 -5.99 0.63 13.88
C HIS A 73 -5.45 1.91 13.28
N ASN A 74 -4.82 1.80 12.14
CA ASN A 74 -4.34 2.93 11.36
C ASN A 74 -4.95 2.91 9.96
N LEU A 75 -5.16 4.07 9.38
CA LEU A 75 -5.63 4.22 8.02
C LEU A 75 -4.53 4.94 7.21
N GLU A 76 -3.91 4.20 6.31
CA GLU A 76 -2.94 4.78 5.39
C GLU A 76 -3.65 5.22 4.10
N TYR A 77 -3.40 6.47 3.72
CA TYR A 77 -3.87 7.03 2.46
C TYR A 77 -2.69 7.57 1.67
N PHE A 78 -2.59 7.17 0.43
CA PHE A 78 -1.61 7.75 -0.49
C PHE A 78 -2.09 7.70 -1.94
N ILE A 79 -1.45 8.49 -2.78
CA ILE A 79 -1.74 8.58 -4.21
C ILE A 79 -0.54 8.15 -5.03
N ALA A 80 -0.81 7.69 -6.24
CA ALA A 80 0.21 7.35 -7.23
C ALA A 80 -0.27 7.73 -8.63
N TYR A 81 0.70 7.87 -9.54
CA TYR A 81 0.45 8.09 -10.96
C TYR A 81 1.16 7.03 -11.77
N ASP A 82 0.55 6.64 -12.88
CA ASP A 82 1.15 5.74 -13.85
C ASP A 82 0.89 6.25 -15.29
N ALA A 83 1.90 6.16 -16.12
CA ALA A 83 1.80 6.38 -17.56
C ALA A 83 2.08 5.05 -18.28
N PRO A 84 1.09 4.18 -18.41
CA PRO A 84 1.31 2.82 -18.89
C PRO A 84 1.61 2.73 -20.39
N ASN A 85 1.39 3.78 -21.15
CA ASN A 85 1.56 3.85 -22.60
C ASN A 85 0.89 2.69 -23.37
N THR A 86 -0.33 2.34 -22.97
CA THR A 86 -1.08 1.22 -23.56
C THR A 86 -2.57 1.44 -23.43
N THR A 87 -3.34 0.81 -24.32
CA THR A 87 -4.78 0.66 -24.23
C THR A 87 -5.20 -0.73 -23.73
N SER A 88 -4.25 -1.56 -23.34
CA SER A 88 -4.53 -2.84 -22.69
C SER A 88 -4.94 -2.66 -21.23
N THR A 89 -5.68 -3.60 -20.70
CA THR A 89 -6.10 -3.56 -19.29
C THR A 89 -4.90 -3.54 -18.34
N CYS A 90 -4.86 -2.51 -17.50
CA CYS A 90 -3.87 -2.35 -16.44
C CYS A 90 -4.44 -2.86 -15.10
N THR A 91 -3.68 -3.70 -14.42
CA THR A 91 -4.01 -4.20 -13.09
C THR A 91 -3.06 -3.60 -12.07
N TYR A 92 -3.63 -2.91 -11.10
CA TYR A 92 -2.89 -2.28 -10.02
C TYR A 92 -3.12 -2.97 -8.69
N GLY A 93 -2.15 -2.86 -7.82
CA GLY A 93 -2.21 -3.38 -6.46
C GLY A 93 -1.21 -2.72 -5.55
N LEU A 94 -1.09 -3.29 -4.37
CA LEU A 94 -0.22 -2.84 -3.31
C LEU A 94 0.97 -3.78 -3.20
N GLN A 95 2.16 -3.22 -3.09
CA GLN A 95 3.36 -3.92 -2.68
C GLN A 95 3.71 -3.49 -1.26
N VAL A 96 3.85 -4.46 -0.37
CA VAL A 96 4.20 -4.25 1.03
C VAL A 96 5.61 -4.76 1.26
N PHE A 97 6.41 -4.01 2.00
CA PHE A 97 7.73 -4.47 2.44
C PHE A 97 7.99 -4.06 3.87
N GLN A 98 8.81 -4.85 4.50
CA GLN A 98 9.24 -4.68 5.87
C GLN A 98 10.71 -4.29 5.90
N GLU A 99 11.06 -3.36 6.79
CA GLU A 99 12.43 -3.03 7.14
C GLU A 99 12.63 -3.27 8.63
N GLY A 100 13.70 -3.99 8.97
CA GLY A 100 14.02 -4.38 10.34
C GLY A 100 14.44 -5.85 10.40
N SER A 101 15.11 -6.23 11.48
CA SER A 101 15.61 -7.59 11.70
C SER A 101 14.62 -8.49 12.45
N ASP A 102 13.56 -7.92 12.98
CA ASP A 102 12.61 -8.63 13.82
C ASP A 102 11.39 -9.12 13.01
N ALA A 103 10.87 -10.27 13.39
CA ALA A 103 9.71 -10.87 12.76
C ALA A 103 8.40 -10.18 13.20
N GLY A 104 8.14 -9.00 12.67
CA GLY A 104 6.85 -8.31 12.87
C GLY A 104 5.81 -8.71 11.84
N THR A 105 4.55 -8.59 12.18
CA THR A 105 3.43 -8.86 11.30
C THR A 105 2.44 -7.70 11.31
N ILE A 106 1.91 -7.35 10.16
CA ILE A 106 0.78 -6.44 10.03
C ILE A 106 -0.43 -7.19 9.50
N ALA A 107 -1.60 -6.79 9.94
CA ALA A 107 -2.86 -7.18 9.35
C ALA A 107 -3.37 -6.08 8.44
N ILE A 108 -3.82 -6.45 7.25
CA ILE A 108 -4.40 -5.52 6.28
C ILE A 108 -5.90 -5.80 6.23
N ALA A 109 -6.70 -4.75 6.42
CA ALA A 109 -8.17 -4.79 6.39
C ALA A 109 -8.84 -5.62 7.49
N HIS A 110 -8.13 -6.00 8.54
CA HIS A 110 -8.73 -6.67 9.70
C HIS A 110 -7.94 -6.39 10.98
N SER A 111 -8.59 -6.56 12.13
CA SER A 111 -7.92 -6.52 13.43
C SER A 111 -7.20 -7.84 13.73
N ASN A 112 -6.25 -7.80 14.68
CA ASN A 112 -5.59 -9.01 15.16
C ASN A 112 -6.54 -9.92 15.96
N SER A 113 -7.57 -9.34 16.60
CA SER A 113 -8.55 -10.08 17.36
C SER A 113 -9.65 -10.62 16.46
N ASN A 114 -9.90 -11.93 16.54
CA ASN A 114 -10.98 -12.61 15.83
C ASN A 114 -12.14 -12.93 16.78
N ASN A 115 -12.52 -11.97 17.62
CA ASN A 115 -13.68 -12.12 18.50
C ASN A 115 -14.72 -11.02 18.23
N SER A 116 -15.97 -11.27 18.66
CA SER A 116 -17.10 -10.38 18.41
C SER A 116 -17.05 -9.05 19.18
N THR A 117 -16.18 -8.92 20.16
CA THR A 117 -16.07 -7.73 21.01
C THR A 117 -15.04 -6.74 20.47
N TRP A 118 -13.90 -7.23 19.96
CA TRP A 118 -12.77 -6.44 19.54
C TRP A 118 -12.35 -6.67 18.07
N GLY A 119 -12.95 -7.68 17.44
CA GLY A 119 -12.67 -8.00 16.04
C GLY A 119 -13.34 -7.03 15.10
N MET A 120 -12.57 -6.38 14.23
CA MET A 120 -13.08 -5.52 13.16
C MET A 120 -12.53 -5.99 11.81
N SER A 121 -13.37 -5.88 10.79
CA SER A 121 -13.01 -6.06 9.40
C SER A 121 -13.31 -4.79 8.65
N SER A 122 -12.45 -4.45 7.72
CA SER A 122 -12.63 -3.32 6.82
C SER A 122 -12.24 -3.74 5.40
N ILE A 123 -12.24 -2.82 4.47
CA ILE A 123 -11.86 -3.09 3.08
C ILE A 123 -10.68 -2.22 2.66
N VAL A 124 -9.80 -2.78 1.84
CA VAL A 124 -8.83 -1.99 1.07
C VAL A 124 -9.55 -1.39 -0.13
N ILE A 125 -9.41 -0.09 -0.30
CA ILE A 125 -9.97 0.61 -1.47
C ILE A 125 -8.79 1.06 -2.35
N ILE A 126 -8.84 0.66 -3.61
CA ILE A 126 -7.94 1.15 -4.65
C ILE A 126 -8.79 1.72 -5.77
N THR A 127 -8.74 3.03 -5.94
CA THR A 127 -9.44 3.73 -7.01
C THR A 127 -8.47 4.03 -8.14
N ALA A 128 -8.89 3.79 -9.38
CA ALA A 128 -8.12 4.13 -10.57
C ALA A 128 -8.96 5.00 -11.49
N SER A 129 -8.43 6.16 -11.86
CA SER A 129 -9.09 7.13 -12.73
C SER A 129 -8.19 7.48 -13.90
N GLU A 130 -8.74 7.48 -15.11
CA GLU A 130 -8.02 7.90 -16.31
C GLU A 130 -8.05 9.41 -16.47
N ILE A 131 -6.89 9.99 -16.70
CA ILE A 131 -6.70 11.38 -17.11
C ILE A 131 -6.23 11.35 -18.56
N ALA A 132 -7.09 11.78 -19.47
CA ALA A 132 -6.74 11.94 -20.87
C ALA A 132 -5.74 13.07 -21.06
N GLN A 133 -4.74 12.86 -21.90
CA GLN A 133 -3.74 13.86 -22.28
C GLN A 133 -3.82 14.17 -23.77
#